data_7610d3612ac00c2ba4b72f4438d6b76b
#
_entry.id   7610d3612ac00c2ba4b72f4438d6b76b
#
_cell.length_a   1.000
_cell.length_b   1.000
_cell.length_c   1.000
_cell.angle_alpha   90.00
_cell.angle_beta   90.00
_cell.angle_gamma   90.00
#
_symmetry.space_group_name_H-M   'P 1'
#
loop_
_entity.id
_entity.type
_entity.pdbx_description
1 polymer ?
#
loop_
_entity_poly.entity_id
_entity_poly.type
_entity_poly.pdbx_seq_one_letter_code
_entity_poly.pdbx_strand_id
1 'polypeptide(L)'
;MAFIPIIIPRKNEKFRLIAGVLLIILGLFFAVTGLTISSEALDTATIGTDALSTGKNYYIEDAVILDQFGYTEKDGQTVSYECAVGFGLANDEWVVTAIEVPLKSALFSTVQDYLNDSSQNIGDLRMPMYVSAGTLDAEFCRFLDSYFENVFGADNADYTVVNLQLKYRGADEAAFKKSIDLDRFTLMGLGAAIAVIGALLFGLGLGQRRKRLDALENAAPADSTADSTADSAADSTADSTADNTADSTADSTADSAASDESAW
;
A
#
# COMPACT_ATOMS: atom_id res chain seq x y z
N MET A 1 1.93 -24.14 -7.24
CA MET A 1 2.76 -22.91 -7.35
C MET A 1 3.76 -23.12 -8.45
N ALA A 2 3.59 -22.45 -9.58
CA ALA A 2 4.54 -22.51 -10.69
C ALA A 2 5.73 -21.61 -10.36
N PHE A 3 6.91 -22.19 -10.23
CA PHE A 3 8.17 -21.47 -10.15
C PHE A 3 8.41 -20.80 -11.51
N ILE A 4 8.26 -19.48 -11.58
CA ILE A 4 8.70 -18.72 -12.76
C ILE A 4 10.23 -18.60 -12.64
N PRO A 5 11.01 -19.23 -13.57
CA PRO A 5 12.46 -19.06 -13.52
C PRO A 5 12.77 -17.62 -13.92
N ILE A 6 13.22 -16.84 -12.95
CA ILE A 6 13.74 -15.49 -13.20
C ILE A 6 15.05 -15.66 -13.97
N ILE A 7 14.98 -15.49 -15.29
CA ILE A 7 16.17 -15.50 -16.17
C ILE A 7 16.89 -14.19 -15.94
N ILE A 8 17.86 -14.19 -15.00
CA ILE A 8 18.76 -13.05 -14.79
C ILE A 8 19.87 -13.15 -15.84
N PRO A 9 19.98 -12.20 -16.78
CA PRO A 9 21.04 -12.23 -17.78
C PRO A 9 22.41 -12.19 -17.13
N ARG A 10 23.23 -13.18 -17.45
CA ARG A 10 24.56 -13.47 -16.85
C ARG A 10 25.61 -12.34 -16.97
N LYS A 11 25.36 -11.26 -17.70
CA LYS A 11 26.33 -10.22 -18.07
C LYS A 11 26.14 -8.84 -17.44
N ASN A 12 25.17 -8.61 -16.54
CA ASN A 12 24.92 -7.25 -16.03
C ASN A 12 25.23 -7.13 -14.52
N GLU A 13 26.52 -6.99 -14.21
CA GLU A 13 27.00 -6.65 -12.88
C GLU A 13 26.34 -5.39 -12.31
N LYS A 14 26.22 -4.34 -13.12
CA LYS A 14 25.51 -3.10 -12.77
C LYS A 14 24.03 -3.35 -12.48
N PHE A 15 23.38 -4.21 -13.27
CA PHE A 15 21.98 -4.55 -13.06
C PHE A 15 21.75 -5.23 -11.70
N ARG A 16 22.64 -6.17 -11.31
CA ARG A 16 22.53 -6.85 -10.00
C ARG A 16 22.72 -5.91 -8.83
N LEU A 17 23.65 -4.97 -8.93
CA LEU A 17 23.88 -3.96 -7.91
C LEU A 17 22.66 -3.04 -7.76
N ILE A 18 22.13 -2.52 -8.87
CA ILE A 18 20.96 -1.64 -8.87
C ILE A 18 19.71 -2.39 -8.37
N ALA A 19 19.45 -3.60 -8.90
CA ALA A 19 18.32 -4.41 -8.49
C ALA A 19 18.42 -4.80 -7.00
N GLY A 20 19.62 -5.14 -6.51
CA GLY A 20 19.85 -5.43 -5.10
C GLY A 20 19.53 -4.25 -4.20
N VAL A 21 19.98 -3.05 -4.54
CA VAL A 21 19.67 -1.82 -3.78
C VAL A 21 18.18 -1.53 -3.80
N LEU A 22 17.52 -1.62 -4.96
CA LEU A 22 16.07 -1.36 -5.08
C LEU A 22 15.25 -2.34 -4.23
N LEU A 23 15.62 -3.64 -4.22
CA LEU A 23 14.95 -4.64 -3.39
C LEU A 23 15.18 -4.40 -1.89
N ILE A 24 16.37 -3.95 -1.49
CA ILE A 24 16.60 -3.58 -0.08
C ILE A 24 15.71 -2.42 0.32
N ILE A 25 15.63 -1.37 -0.50
CA ILE A 25 14.78 -0.21 -0.23
C ILE A 25 13.31 -0.62 -0.15
N LEU A 26 12.84 -1.44 -1.11
CA LEU A 26 11.47 -1.95 -1.13
C LEU A 26 11.18 -2.82 0.10
N GLY A 27 12.11 -3.69 0.50
CA GLY A 27 11.97 -4.52 1.69
C GLY A 27 11.90 -3.69 2.97
N LEU A 28 12.73 -2.65 3.10
CA LEU A 28 12.67 -1.70 4.21
C LEU A 28 11.35 -0.93 4.23
N PHE A 29 10.85 -0.53 3.06
CA PHE A 29 9.55 0.14 2.97
C PHE A 29 8.42 -0.73 3.54
N PHE A 30 8.32 -2.00 3.13
CA PHE A 30 7.31 -2.92 3.69
C PHE A 30 7.50 -3.16 5.19
N ALA A 31 8.73 -3.29 5.67
CA ALA A 31 9.01 -3.47 7.10
C ALA A 31 8.56 -2.25 7.92
N VAL A 32 8.86 -1.04 7.45
CA VAL A 32 8.41 0.21 8.11
C VAL A 32 6.90 0.34 8.05
N THR A 33 6.27 0.06 6.90
CA THR A 33 4.80 0.08 6.77
C THR A 33 4.15 -0.87 7.78
N GLY A 34 4.71 -2.09 7.96
CA GLY A 34 4.21 -3.01 8.98
C GLY A 34 4.27 -2.43 10.40
N LEU A 35 5.31 -1.66 10.73
CA LEU A 35 5.45 -1.01 12.04
C LEU A 35 4.45 0.14 12.26
N THR A 36 3.97 0.79 11.20
CA THR A 36 3.05 1.93 11.28
C THR A 36 1.58 1.54 11.40
N ILE A 37 1.23 0.24 11.22
CA ILE A 37 -0.14 -0.22 11.37
C ILE A 37 -0.59 0.02 12.82
N SER A 38 -1.67 0.81 13.00
CA SER A 38 -2.21 1.11 14.32
C SER A 38 -2.98 -0.09 14.88
N SER A 39 -2.79 -0.35 16.19
CA SER A 39 -3.58 -1.31 16.97
C SER A 39 -4.64 -0.59 17.84
N GLU A 40 -4.86 0.69 17.61
CA GLU A 40 -5.88 1.46 18.31
C GLU A 40 -7.15 1.46 17.47
N ALA A 41 -8.29 1.27 18.13
CA ALA A 41 -9.61 1.36 17.54
C ALA A 41 -10.36 2.55 18.17
N LEU A 42 -10.97 3.37 17.35
CA LEU A 42 -11.83 4.46 17.79
C LEU A 42 -13.23 3.90 18.08
N ASP A 43 -13.80 4.28 19.22
CA ASP A 43 -15.17 3.93 19.55
C ASP A 43 -16.15 4.80 18.75
N THR A 44 -17.00 4.15 17.94
CA THR A 44 -17.95 4.85 17.08
C THR A 44 -18.98 5.65 17.87
N ALA A 45 -19.34 5.22 19.08
CA ALA A 45 -20.28 5.94 19.94
C ALA A 45 -19.73 7.30 20.45
N THR A 46 -18.44 7.56 20.27
CA THR A 46 -17.77 8.78 20.74
C THR A 46 -17.39 9.75 19.62
N ILE A 47 -17.59 9.36 18.34
CA ILE A 47 -17.19 10.14 17.17
C ILE A 47 -18.36 10.45 16.26
N GLY A 48 -18.27 11.53 15.48
CA GLY A 48 -19.22 11.88 14.43
C GLY A 48 -18.78 11.36 13.06
N THR A 49 -19.65 11.55 12.06
CA THR A 49 -19.42 11.11 10.67
C THR A 49 -18.12 11.63 10.07
N ASP A 50 -17.70 12.85 10.40
CA ASP A 50 -16.47 13.47 9.92
C ASP A 50 -15.20 12.74 10.38
N ALA A 51 -15.28 11.98 11.46
CA ALA A 51 -14.15 11.20 11.99
C ALA A 51 -13.97 9.86 11.28
N LEU A 52 -14.99 9.40 10.53
CA LEU A 52 -14.92 8.18 9.75
C LEU A 52 -14.01 8.39 8.53
N SER A 53 -12.96 7.58 8.43
CA SER A 53 -12.02 7.68 7.31
C SER A 53 -11.29 6.37 7.05
N THR A 54 -10.81 6.19 5.84
CA THR A 54 -10.02 5.03 5.45
C THR A 54 -8.71 4.95 6.24
N GLY A 55 -8.23 3.72 6.46
CA GLY A 55 -6.97 3.47 7.15
C GLY A 55 -7.05 3.53 8.68
N LYS A 56 -8.21 3.78 9.25
CA LYS A 56 -8.45 3.73 10.69
C LYS A 56 -9.16 2.44 11.11
N ASN A 57 -9.03 2.12 12.39
CA ASN A 57 -9.75 1.03 13.02
C ASN A 57 -10.84 1.58 13.92
N TYR A 58 -11.96 0.86 13.99
CA TYR A 58 -13.11 1.24 14.79
C TYR A 58 -13.58 0.08 15.65
N TYR A 59 -14.08 0.43 16.83
CA TYR A 59 -14.92 -0.44 17.65
C TYR A 59 -16.35 0.01 17.50
N ILE A 60 -17.23 -0.92 17.13
CA ILE A 60 -18.66 -0.72 17.00
C ILE A 60 -19.32 -1.60 18.06
N GLU A 61 -19.98 -0.99 19.03
CA GLU A 61 -20.61 -1.73 20.12
C GLU A 61 -21.85 -2.47 19.63
N ASP A 62 -22.63 -1.86 18.74
CA ASP A 62 -23.95 -2.30 18.34
C ASP A 62 -24.09 -2.26 16.81
N ALA A 63 -23.31 -3.08 16.12
CA ALA A 63 -23.39 -3.21 14.67
C ALA A 63 -24.55 -4.12 14.28
N VAL A 64 -25.33 -3.67 13.31
CA VAL A 64 -26.46 -4.41 12.73
C VAL A 64 -26.11 -4.84 11.32
N ILE A 65 -26.08 -6.13 11.07
CA ILE A 65 -25.91 -6.66 9.70
C ILE A 65 -27.30 -6.63 9.03
N LEU A 66 -27.41 -5.85 7.96
CA LEU A 66 -28.69 -5.62 7.30
C LEU A 66 -28.97 -6.66 6.21
N ASP A 67 -28.04 -6.86 5.29
CA ASP A 67 -28.20 -7.83 4.19
C ASP A 67 -26.85 -8.13 3.54
N GLN A 68 -26.81 -9.22 2.75
CA GLN A 68 -25.68 -9.56 1.86
C GLN A 68 -26.00 -9.07 0.46
N PHE A 69 -25.18 -8.21 -0.11
CA PHE A 69 -25.39 -7.64 -1.44
C PHE A 69 -24.31 -8.04 -2.46
N GLY A 70 -23.22 -8.65 -2.02
CA GLY A 70 -22.13 -9.02 -2.90
C GLY A 70 -21.22 -10.10 -2.34
N TYR A 71 -20.24 -10.47 -3.12
CA TYR A 71 -19.18 -11.39 -2.73
C TYR A 71 -17.89 -11.11 -3.51
N THR A 72 -16.75 -11.45 -2.90
CA THR A 72 -15.45 -11.38 -3.55
C THR A 72 -14.96 -12.77 -3.91
N GLU A 73 -14.53 -12.95 -5.14
CA GLU A 73 -13.94 -14.19 -5.64
C GLU A 73 -12.43 -14.07 -5.82
N LYS A 74 -11.75 -15.18 -5.50
CA LYS A 74 -10.34 -15.35 -5.82
C LYS A 74 -10.11 -16.73 -6.41
N ASP A 75 -9.49 -16.78 -7.59
CA ASP A 75 -9.24 -18.03 -8.32
C ASP A 75 -10.52 -18.87 -8.56
N GLY A 76 -11.66 -18.21 -8.81
CA GLY A 76 -12.96 -18.85 -9.02
C GLY A 76 -13.60 -19.42 -7.75
N GLN A 77 -13.13 -19.01 -6.57
CA GLN A 77 -13.71 -19.38 -5.29
C GLN A 77 -14.08 -18.12 -4.50
N THR A 78 -15.29 -18.08 -3.97
CA THR A 78 -15.72 -17.04 -3.05
C THR A 78 -14.82 -17.05 -1.81
N VAL A 79 -14.28 -15.91 -1.44
CA VAL A 79 -13.38 -15.75 -0.27
C VAL A 79 -13.99 -14.89 0.83
N SER A 80 -14.91 -14.00 0.49
CA SER A 80 -15.66 -13.17 1.43
C SER A 80 -17.00 -12.79 0.86
N TYR A 81 -17.93 -12.44 1.75
CA TYR A 81 -19.17 -11.77 1.39
C TYR A 81 -19.10 -10.29 1.73
N GLU A 82 -19.81 -9.50 0.91
CA GLU A 82 -20.04 -8.07 1.18
C GLU A 82 -21.44 -7.91 1.71
N CYS A 83 -21.53 -7.40 2.94
CA CYS A 83 -22.79 -7.16 3.62
C CYS A 83 -22.99 -5.67 3.89
N ALA A 84 -24.23 -5.23 3.91
CA ALA A 84 -24.58 -3.92 4.44
C ALA A 84 -24.59 -3.98 5.97
N VAL A 85 -23.97 -3.00 6.62
CA VAL A 85 -23.91 -2.88 8.08
C VAL A 85 -24.34 -1.47 8.50
N GLY A 86 -25.24 -1.41 9.48
CA GLY A 86 -25.65 -0.19 10.14
C GLY A 86 -25.09 -0.09 11.55
N PHE A 87 -24.75 1.10 12.00
CA PHE A 87 -24.30 1.36 13.37
C PHE A 87 -24.49 2.82 13.78
N GLY A 88 -24.58 3.05 15.08
CA GLY A 88 -24.70 4.38 15.66
C GLY A 88 -23.36 5.07 15.83
N LEU A 89 -23.38 6.39 15.70
CA LEU A 89 -22.31 7.32 16.04
C LEU A 89 -22.72 8.19 17.24
N ALA A 90 -21.82 9.07 17.64
CA ALA A 90 -22.14 10.13 18.61
C ALA A 90 -23.34 10.95 18.11
N ASN A 91 -24.15 11.44 19.05
CA ASN A 91 -25.37 12.25 18.79
C ASN A 91 -26.53 11.50 18.09
N ASP A 92 -26.60 10.17 18.29
CA ASP A 92 -27.65 9.31 17.71
C ASP A 92 -27.66 9.30 16.16
N GLU A 93 -26.58 9.72 15.50
CA GLU A 93 -26.44 9.58 14.06
C GLU A 93 -26.30 8.11 13.67
N TRP A 94 -27.14 7.64 12.75
CA TRP A 94 -27.03 6.30 12.17
C TRP A 94 -26.29 6.33 10.84
N VAL A 95 -25.32 5.44 10.72
CA VAL A 95 -24.52 5.28 9.52
C VAL A 95 -24.71 3.89 8.95
N VAL A 96 -24.73 3.83 7.63
CA VAL A 96 -24.74 2.57 6.89
C VAL A 96 -23.57 2.54 5.93
N THR A 97 -22.94 1.37 5.87
CA THR A 97 -21.80 1.15 4.97
C THR A 97 -21.63 -0.34 4.62
N ALA A 98 -20.61 -0.69 3.84
CA ALA A 98 -20.31 -2.08 3.51
C ALA A 98 -19.32 -2.70 4.50
N ILE A 99 -19.49 -4.00 4.78
CA ILE A 99 -18.53 -4.80 5.55
C ILE A 99 -18.14 -6.06 4.79
N GLU A 100 -16.83 -6.27 4.68
CA GLU A 100 -16.25 -7.53 4.18
C GLU A 100 -16.27 -8.58 5.29
N VAL A 101 -17.01 -9.67 5.06
CA VAL A 101 -17.12 -10.83 5.96
C VAL A 101 -16.35 -12.02 5.38
N PRO A 102 -15.12 -12.31 5.85
CA PRO A 102 -14.36 -13.44 5.35
C PRO A 102 -15.03 -14.78 5.69
N LEU A 103 -15.11 -15.71 4.73
CA LEU A 103 -15.76 -17.04 4.88
C LEU A 103 -15.24 -17.86 6.07
N LYS A 104 -14.02 -17.61 6.51
CA LYS A 104 -13.41 -18.34 7.64
C LYS A 104 -13.51 -17.59 8.96
N SER A 105 -14.25 -16.48 9.00
CA SER A 105 -14.46 -15.72 10.24
C SER A 105 -15.59 -16.31 11.08
N ALA A 106 -15.54 -16.10 12.39
CA ALA A 106 -16.65 -16.45 13.27
C ALA A 106 -17.94 -15.68 12.92
N LEU A 107 -17.78 -14.44 12.43
CA LEU A 107 -18.89 -13.63 11.96
C LEU A 107 -19.64 -14.29 10.81
N PHE A 108 -18.94 -14.98 9.90
CA PHE A 108 -19.57 -15.60 8.74
C PHE A 108 -20.62 -16.61 9.11
N SER A 109 -20.34 -17.55 10.03
CA SER A 109 -21.34 -18.54 10.45
C SER A 109 -22.55 -17.88 11.10
N THR A 110 -22.34 -16.87 11.95
CA THR A 110 -23.43 -16.12 12.59
C THR A 110 -24.29 -15.39 11.57
N VAL A 111 -23.68 -14.72 10.59
CA VAL A 111 -24.41 -14.03 9.52
C VAL A 111 -25.19 -15.02 8.65
N GLN A 112 -24.57 -16.15 8.29
CA GLN A 112 -25.23 -17.21 7.50
C GLN A 112 -26.43 -17.83 8.20
N ASP A 113 -26.28 -18.14 9.48
CA ASP A 113 -27.36 -18.71 10.29
C ASP A 113 -28.54 -17.73 10.37
N TYR A 114 -28.23 -16.45 10.54
CA TYR A 114 -29.21 -15.38 10.60
C TYR A 114 -29.90 -15.14 9.25
N LEU A 115 -29.18 -15.04 8.15
CA LEU A 115 -29.75 -14.84 6.80
C LEU A 115 -30.57 -16.04 6.32
N ASN A 116 -30.28 -17.24 6.83
CA ASN A 116 -31.02 -18.46 6.50
C ASN A 116 -32.28 -18.66 7.36
N ASP A 117 -32.41 -17.96 8.49
CA ASP A 117 -33.57 -18.04 9.38
C ASP A 117 -34.64 -17.02 9.02
N SER A 118 -35.59 -17.45 8.18
CA SER A 118 -36.71 -16.59 7.74
C SER A 118 -37.65 -16.15 8.86
N SER A 119 -37.47 -16.65 10.08
CA SER A 119 -38.28 -16.25 11.28
C SER A 119 -37.70 -15.04 11.99
N GLN A 120 -36.48 -14.63 11.67
CA GLN A 120 -35.81 -13.48 12.27
C GLN A 120 -35.98 -12.22 11.42
N ASN A 121 -36.19 -11.09 12.10
CA ASN A 121 -36.27 -9.81 11.39
C ASN A 121 -34.86 -9.26 11.15
N ILE A 122 -34.66 -8.70 9.97
CA ILE A 122 -33.45 -7.90 9.65
C ILE A 122 -33.36 -6.80 10.72
N GLY A 123 -32.19 -6.71 11.35
CA GLY A 123 -31.93 -5.72 12.40
C GLY A 123 -32.00 -6.23 13.83
N ASP A 124 -32.37 -7.51 14.04
CA ASP A 124 -32.33 -8.12 15.38
C ASP A 124 -30.91 -8.62 15.72
N LEU A 125 -30.07 -8.87 14.70
CA LEU A 125 -28.68 -9.31 14.89
C LEU A 125 -27.79 -8.10 15.21
N ARG A 126 -27.63 -7.82 16.48
CA ARG A 126 -26.74 -6.79 17.01
C ARG A 126 -25.52 -7.42 17.62
N MET A 127 -24.35 -6.94 17.29
CA MET A 127 -23.12 -7.51 17.81
C MET A 127 -21.99 -6.47 17.91
N PRO A 128 -21.15 -6.58 18.94
CA PRO A 128 -19.93 -5.80 19.00
C PRO A 128 -18.92 -6.31 17.98
N MET A 129 -18.21 -5.39 17.35
CA MET A 129 -17.16 -5.77 16.42
C MET A 129 -16.03 -4.74 16.31
N TYR A 130 -14.84 -5.24 16.07
CA TYR A 130 -13.68 -4.45 15.66
C TYR A 130 -13.52 -4.55 14.15
N VAL A 131 -13.32 -3.42 13.50
CA VAL A 131 -13.21 -3.32 12.04
C VAL A 131 -12.07 -2.40 11.64
N SER A 132 -11.53 -2.62 10.44
CA SER A 132 -10.62 -1.66 9.78
C SER A 132 -11.34 -1.06 8.59
N ALA A 133 -11.29 0.26 8.43
CA ALA A 133 -11.92 0.94 7.31
C ALA A 133 -10.97 1.06 6.12
N GLY A 134 -11.43 0.64 4.97
CA GLY A 134 -10.80 0.77 3.67
C GLY A 134 -11.67 1.58 2.70
N THR A 135 -11.20 1.71 1.48
CA THR A 135 -11.96 2.33 0.41
C THR A 135 -12.92 1.31 -0.19
N LEU A 136 -14.20 1.66 -0.26
CA LEU A 136 -15.18 0.85 -0.95
C LEU A 136 -14.99 0.96 -2.47
N ASP A 137 -15.11 -0.15 -3.17
CA ASP A 137 -15.10 -0.16 -4.62
C ASP A 137 -16.28 0.62 -5.21
N ALA A 138 -16.06 1.34 -6.31
CA ALA A 138 -17.10 2.17 -6.92
C ALA A 138 -18.33 1.37 -7.42
N GLU A 139 -18.17 0.10 -7.71
CA GLU A 139 -19.29 -0.78 -8.06
C GLU A 139 -20.13 -1.09 -6.83
N PHE A 140 -19.50 -1.40 -5.71
CA PHE A 140 -20.19 -1.63 -4.44
C PHE A 140 -20.82 -0.35 -3.88
N CYS A 141 -20.23 0.83 -4.08
CA CYS A 141 -20.88 2.10 -3.74
C CYS A 141 -22.24 2.22 -4.43
N ARG A 142 -22.29 1.98 -5.74
CA ARG A 142 -23.54 2.05 -6.51
C ARG A 142 -24.56 1.00 -6.08
N PHE A 143 -24.08 -0.20 -5.74
CA PHE A 143 -24.96 -1.24 -5.20
C PHE A 143 -25.54 -0.84 -3.85
N LEU A 144 -24.70 -0.31 -2.96
CA LEU A 144 -25.12 0.14 -1.63
C LEU A 144 -26.16 1.25 -1.72
N ASP A 145 -25.89 2.29 -2.53
CA ASP A 145 -26.81 3.40 -2.76
C ASP A 145 -28.16 2.90 -3.31
N SER A 146 -28.12 2.06 -4.36
CA SER A 146 -29.32 1.48 -4.97
C SER A 146 -30.10 0.57 -4.03
N TYR A 147 -29.39 -0.22 -3.21
CA TYR A 147 -30.03 -1.08 -2.21
C TYR A 147 -30.80 -0.26 -1.19
N PHE A 148 -30.18 0.78 -0.65
CA PHE A 148 -30.81 1.63 0.36
C PHE A 148 -31.98 2.44 -0.20
N GLU A 149 -31.84 2.98 -1.40
CA GLU A 149 -32.93 3.65 -2.09
C GLU A 149 -34.14 2.74 -2.28
N ASN A 150 -33.95 1.46 -2.61
CA ASN A 150 -34.99 0.49 -2.84
C ASN A 150 -35.62 -0.05 -1.54
N VAL A 151 -34.83 -0.24 -0.48
CA VAL A 151 -35.29 -0.87 0.77
C VAL A 151 -35.90 0.13 1.73
N PHE A 152 -35.28 1.30 1.86
CA PHE A 152 -35.69 2.31 2.85
C PHE A 152 -36.33 3.55 2.23
N GLY A 153 -36.30 3.70 0.91
CA GLY A 153 -36.79 4.85 0.17
C GLY A 153 -35.81 6.02 0.16
N ALA A 154 -35.88 6.83 -0.90
CA ALA A 154 -34.94 7.95 -1.14
C ALA A 154 -35.03 9.08 -0.09
N ASP A 155 -36.16 9.15 0.67
CA ASP A 155 -36.46 10.23 1.61
C ASP A 155 -36.16 9.88 3.09
N ASN A 156 -35.47 8.76 3.37
CA ASN A 156 -35.22 8.38 4.74
C ASN A 156 -34.05 9.19 5.31
N ALA A 157 -34.38 10.24 6.08
CA ALA A 157 -33.44 11.15 6.72
C ALA A 157 -32.75 10.57 7.98
N ASP A 158 -33.09 9.33 8.36
CA ASP A 158 -32.71 8.75 9.64
C ASP A 158 -31.31 8.09 9.60
N TYR A 159 -30.69 7.96 8.42
CA TYR A 159 -29.35 7.37 8.28
C TYR A 159 -28.53 8.06 7.20
N THR A 160 -27.20 7.97 7.36
CA THR A 160 -26.21 8.47 6.37
C THR A 160 -25.47 7.30 5.75
N VAL A 161 -25.50 7.20 4.42
CA VAL A 161 -24.65 6.22 3.70
C VAL A 161 -23.23 6.75 3.60
N VAL A 162 -22.27 5.96 4.07
CA VAL A 162 -20.84 6.30 3.99
C VAL A 162 -20.12 5.32 3.10
N ASN A 163 -19.38 5.84 2.11
CA ASN A 163 -18.63 5.06 1.12
C ASN A 163 -17.30 4.54 1.71
N LEU A 164 -17.42 3.68 2.72
CA LEU A 164 -16.31 2.96 3.33
C LEU A 164 -16.52 1.46 3.18
N GLN A 165 -15.45 0.71 3.08
CA GLN A 165 -15.47 -0.73 3.25
C GLN A 165 -14.88 -1.08 4.61
N LEU A 166 -15.69 -1.61 5.49
CA LEU A 166 -15.23 -2.14 6.75
C LEU A 166 -14.74 -3.58 6.55
N LYS A 167 -13.63 -3.92 7.16
CA LYS A 167 -13.13 -5.28 7.22
C LYS A 167 -13.23 -5.79 8.65
N TYR A 168 -13.97 -6.87 8.84
CA TYR A 168 -14.08 -7.51 10.14
C TYR A 168 -12.74 -8.01 10.67
N ARG A 169 -12.40 -7.64 11.90
CA ARG A 169 -11.15 -7.96 12.58
C ARG A 169 -11.31 -8.85 13.80
N GLY A 170 -12.49 -8.85 14.40
CA GLY A 170 -12.79 -9.66 15.59
C GLY A 170 -13.98 -9.14 16.37
N ALA A 171 -14.55 -9.99 17.22
CA ALA A 171 -15.64 -9.61 18.12
C ALA A 171 -15.14 -8.95 19.41
N ASP A 172 -13.87 -9.17 19.77
CA ASP A 172 -13.26 -8.64 20.98
C ASP A 172 -11.87 -8.06 20.71
N GLU A 173 -11.35 -7.32 21.67
CA GLU A 173 -10.05 -6.64 21.58
C GLU A 173 -8.88 -7.60 21.37
N ALA A 174 -8.95 -8.82 21.95
CA ALA A 174 -7.89 -9.81 21.84
C ALA A 174 -7.82 -10.36 20.40
N ALA A 175 -8.96 -10.68 19.81
CA ALA A 175 -9.06 -11.13 18.42
C ALA A 175 -8.63 -10.02 17.45
N PHE A 176 -9.03 -8.77 17.73
CA PHE A 176 -8.61 -7.60 16.98
C PHE A 176 -7.08 -7.43 17.00
N LYS A 177 -6.46 -7.36 18.19
CA LYS A 177 -5.00 -7.23 18.33
C LYS A 177 -4.26 -8.34 17.61
N LYS A 178 -4.73 -9.58 17.76
CA LYS A 178 -4.15 -10.74 17.06
C LYS A 178 -4.23 -10.59 15.54
N SER A 179 -5.36 -10.08 15.01
CA SER A 179 -5.53 -9.84 13.58
C SER A 179 -4.56 -8.76 13.07
N ILE A 180 -4.42 -7.66 13.81
CA ILE A 180 -3.49 -6.58 13.49
C ILE A 180 -2.04 -7.04 13.56
N ASP A 181 -1.67 -7.79 14.60
CA ASP A 181 -0.32 -8.34 14.74
C ASP A 181 0.01 -9.30 13.60
N LEU A 182 -0.95 -10.10 13.14
CA LEU A 182 -0.76 -10.97 11.98
C LEU A 182 -0.44 -10.17 10.71
N ASP A 183 -1.16 -9.09 10.46
CA ASP A 183 -0.90 -8.19 9.33
C ASP A 183 0.48 -7.53 9.45
N ARG A 184 0.85 -7.06 10.64
CA ARG A 184 2.18 -6.50 10.93
C ARG A 184 3.28 -7.51 10.64
N PHE A 185 3.18 -8.71 11.22
CA PHE A 185 4.19 -9.76 11.03
C PHE A 185 4.27 -10.22 9.58
N THR A 186 3.15 -10.26 8.87
CA THR A 186 3.13 -10.62 7.44
C THR A 186 3.88 -9.59 6.60
N LEU A 187 3.62 -8.30 6.80
CA LEU A 187 4.32 -7.22 6.09
C LEU A 187 5.80 -7.15 6.46
N MET A 188 6.12 -7.24 7.75
CA MET A 188 7.51 -7.23 8.21
C MET A 188 8.29 -8.44 7.69
N GLY A 189 7.66 -9.64 7.72
CA GLY A 189 8.26 -10.86 7.20
C GLY A 189 8.50 -10.81 5.70
N LEU A 190 7.53 -10.30 4.94
CA LEU A 190 7.67 -10.06 3.51
C LEU A 190 8.79 -9.05 3.22
N GLY A 191 8.80 -7.93 3.95
CA GLY A 191 9.84 -6.92 3.85
C GLY A 191 11.23 -7.47 4.12
N ALA A 192 11.40 -8.25 5.20
CA ALA A 192 12.65 -8.90 5.54
C ALA A 192 13.11 -9.89 4.45
N ALA A 193 12.20 -10.72 3.92
CA ALA A 193 12.52 -11.66 2.85
C ALA A 193 13.00 -10.94 1.57
N ILE A 194 12.31 -9.87 1.16
CA ILE A 194 12.69 -9.05 0.00
C ILE A 194 14.06 -8.39 0.23
N ALA A 195 14.31 -7.84 1.43
CA ALA A 195 15.58 -7.21 1.76
C ALA A 195 16.75 -8.21 1.74
N VAL A 196 16.56 -9.44 2.24
CA VAL A 196 17.55 -10.50 2.19
C VAL A 196 17.88 -10.88 0.75
N ILE A 197 16.88 -11.05 -0.12
CA ILE A 197 17.09 -11.33 -1.54
C ILE A 197 17.88 -10.18 -2.18
N GLY A 198 17.53 -8.93 -1.87
CA GLY A 198 18.25 -7.75 -2.34
C GLY A 198 19.71 -7.74 -1.90
N ALA A 199 19.98 -8.06 -0.62
CA ALA A 199 21.35 -8.14 -0.07
C ALA A 199 22.18 -9.24 -0.74
N LEU A 200 21.60 -10.40 -1.02
CA LEU A 200 22.27 -11.48 -1.73
C LEU A 200 22.62 -11.08 -3.17
N LEU A 201 21.70 -10.46 -3.90
CA LEU A 201 21.97 -9.96 -5.26
C LEU A 201 23.06 -8.89 -5.27
N PHE A 202 23.02 -7.97 -4.33
CA PHE A 202 24.04 -6.93 -4.16
C PHE A 202 25.40 -7.53 -3.83
N GLY A 203 25.48 -8.48 -2.90
CA GLY A 203 26.70 -9.18 -2.54
C GLY A 203 27.32 -9.96 -3.71
N LEU A 204 26.49 -10.64 -4.50
CA LEU A 204 26.94 -11.32 -5.73
C LEU A 204 27.47 -10.33 -6.77
N GLY A 205 26.84 -9.15 -6.91
CA GLY A 205 27.30 -8.08 -7.77
C GLY A 205 28.66 -7.53 -7.35
N LEU A 206 28.87 -7.29 -6.06
CA LEU A 206 30.16 -6.85 -5.51
C LEU A 206 31.24 -7.90 -5.66
N GLY A 207 30.95 -9.18 -5.42
CA GLY A 207 31.90 -10.27 -5.59
C GLY A 207 32.42 -10.40 -7.04
N GLN A 208 31.52 -10.21 -8.02
CA GLN A 208 31.91 -10.20 -9.44
C GLN A 208 32.78 -8.99 -9.79
N ARG A 209 32.50 -7.82 -9.23
CA ARG A 209 33.30 -6.61 -9.42
C ARG A 209 34.72 -6.77 -8.86
N ARG A 210 34.86 -7.35 -7.66
CA ARG A 210 36.18 -7.62 -7.05
C ARG A 210 36.99 -8.56 -7.93
N LYS A 211 36.44 -9.71 -8.33
CA LYS A 211 37.12 -10.66 -9.22
C LYS A 211 37.60 -10.03 -10.53
N ARG A 212 36.86 -9.07 -11.07
CA ARG A 212 37.23 -8.36 -12.28
C ARG A 212 38.35 -7.35 -12.05
N LEU A 213 38.34 -6.65 -10.92
CA LEU A 213 39.43 -5.74 -10.54
C LEU A 213 40.73 -6.51 -10.30
N ASP A 214 40.68 -7.62 -9.57
CA ASP A 214 41.80 -8.51 -9.34
C ASP A 214 42.38 -9.07 -10.66
N ALA A 215 41.52 -9.42 -11.61
CA ALA A 215 41.94 -9.89 -12.93
C ALA A 215 42.57 -8.79 -13.77
N LEU A 216 42.15 -7.54 -13.65
CA LEU A 216 42.76 -6.39 -14.32
C LEU A 216 44.10 -6.03 -13.69
N GLU A 217 44.23 -6.10 -12.38
CA GLU A 217 45.47 -5.85 -11.65
C GLU A 217 46.55 -6.92 -11.98
N ASN A 218 46.12 -8.19 -12.06
CA ASN A 218 47.02 -9.28 -12.46
C ASN A 218 47.35 -9.34 -13.96
N ALA A 219 46.57 -8.63 -14.80
CA ALA A 219 46.80 -8.52 -16.24
C ALA A 219 47.62 -7.27 -16.62
N ALA A 220 47.92 -6.38 -15.67
CA ALA A 220 48.83 -5.27 -15.90
C ALA A 220 50.24 -5.85 -16.15
N PRO A 221 50.86 -5.59 -17.31
CA PRO A 221 52.14 -6.17 -17.62
C PRO A 221 53.20 -5.64 -16.64
N ALA A 222 53.95 -6.58 -16.04
CA ALA A 222 55.19 -6.31 -15.35
C ALA A 222 56.27 -5.94 -16.38
N ASP A 223 56.04 -4.86 -17.08
CA ASP A 223 57.05 -4.39 -18.05
C ASP A 223 57.09 -2.86 -18.09
N SER A 224 57.80 -2.30 -17.13
CA SER A 224 58.43 -0.98 -17.27
C SER A 224 59.67 -0.87 -16.42
N THR A 225 60.59 -1.85 -16.60
CA THR A 225 61.99 -1.67 -16.29
C THR A 225 62.81 -1.90 -17.57
N ALA A 226 62.76 -0.94 -18.43
CA ALA A 226 63.71 -0.81 -19.48
C ALA A 226 63.86 0.66 -19.87
N ASP A 227 65.00 1.17 -19.45
CA ASP A 227 65.79 2.11 -20.22
C ASP A 227 65.39 3.57 -20.28
N SER A 228 65.87 4.29 -19.27
CA SER A 228 66.11 5.70 -19.37
C SER A 228 67.55 5.97 -19.78
N THR A 229 67.84 6.08 -21.08
CA THR A 229 69.01 6.75 -21.53
C THR A 229 68.72 7.60 -22.75
N ALA A 230 69.03 8.88 -22.54
CA ALA A 230 69.35 9.90 -23.53
C ALA A 230 68.31 10.25 -24.56
N ASP A 231 67.82 11.45 -24.63
CA ASP A 231 68.60 12.56 -25.16
C ASP A 231 67.90 13.89 -24.96
N SER A 232 68.65 14.86 -24.55
CA SER A 232 68.27 16.24 -24.49
C SER A 232 68.30 16.82 -25.89
N ALA A 233 67.33 17.60 -26.24
CA ALA A 233 67.53 18.86 -26.96
C ALA A 233 66.23 19.54 -27.35
N ALA A 234 66.14 20.70 -26.82
CA ALA A 234 65.75 21.93 -27.56
C ALA A 234 64.33 22.15 -28.04
N ASP A 235 63.89 23.19 -27.53
CA ASP A 235 63.42 24.41 -28.22
C ASP A 235 61.92 24.68 -28.08
N SER A 236 61.67 25.60 -27.25
CA SER A 236 61.19 26.98 -27.40
C SER A 236 59.89 27.20 -28.11
N THR A 237 59.16 28.00 -27.42
CA THR A 237 58.32 29.13 -27.89
C THR A 237 56.92 28.92 -28.41
N ALA A 238 56.14 29.59 -27.78
CA ALA A 238 55.20 30.70 -28.08
C ALA A 238 53.74 30.27 -27.86
N ASP A 239 53.11 30.91 -26.96
CA ASP A 239 52.42 32.21 -27.00
C ASP A 239 50.97 32.12 -27.37
N SER A 240 50.28 32.90 -26.60
CA SER A 240 49.04 33.65 -26.85
C SER A 240 47.72 32.93 -26.54
N THR A 241 47.15 33.33 -25.44
CA THR A 241 46.10 34.41 -25.32
C THR A 241 44.88 34.24 -26.18
N ALA A 242 43.79 34.21 -25.51
CA ALA A 242 42.53 34.97 -25.68
C ALA A 242 41.40 34.17 -25.03
N ASP A 243 40.84 34.58 -23.90
CA ASP A 243 39.89 35.66 -23.71
C ASP A 243 38.65 35.52 -24.56
N ASN A 244 37.54 35.34 -23.86
CA ASN A 244 36.27 36.00 -24.03
C ASN A 244 35.21 35.30 -23.24
N THR A 245 34.81 35.78 -22.07
CA THR A 245 33.67 36.66 -21.74
C THR A 245 32.53 36.68 -22.74
N ALA A 246 31.38 36.36 -22.21
CA ALA A 246 30.07 36.97 -22.34
C ALA A 246 29.03 36.02 -21.83
N ASP A 247 28.41 36.22 -20.68
CA ASP A 247 27.37 37.19 -20.38
C ASP A 247 26.15 37.10 -21.30
N SER A 248 25.06 36.79 -20.67
CA SER A 248 23.73 37.32 -20.85
C SER A 248 22.70 36.45 -20.13
N THR A 249 22.26 36.75 -18.95
CA THR A 249 21.06 37.49 -18.55
C THR A 249 19.94 37.57 -19.61
N ALA A 250 18.80 37.05 -19.19
CA ALA A 250 17.45 37.57 -19.39
C ALA A 250 16.49 36.47 -18.90
N ASP A 251 15.80 36.61 -17.78
CA ASP A 251 14.71 37.52 -17.47
C ASP A 251 13.53 37.43 -18.44
N SER A 252 12.44 37.05 -17.89
CA SER A 252 11.07 37.47 -18.12
C SER A 252 10.14 36.43 -17.50
N THR A 253 9.59 36.59 -16.29
CA THR A 253 8.43 37.44 -15.96
C THR A 253 7.24 37.33 -16.90
N ALA A 254 6.17 37.18 -16.22
CA ALA A 254 4.81 37.57 -16.53
C ALA A 254 3.91 36.36 -16.79
N ASP A 255 2.98 36.13 -16.01
CA ASP A 255 1.84 36.91 -15.51
C ASP A 255 0.55 36.45 -16.19
N SER A 256 -0.45 36.59 -15.38
CA SER A 256 -1.89 36.67 -15.64
C SER A 256 -2.61 35.32 -15.67
N ALA A 257 -3.34 35.07 -14.64
CA ALA A 257 -4.57 35.72 -14.20
C ALA A 257 -5.81 35.21 -14.95
N ALA A 258 -6.67 34.73 -14.09
CA ALA A 258 -8.06 35.07 -13.94
C ALA A 258 -9.11 34.35 -14.80
N SER A 259 -10.06 33.90 -14.00
CA SER A 259 -11.52 33.93 -14.21
C SER A 259 -12.08 33.00 -15.28
N ASP A 260 -13.07 32.20 -14.96
CA ASP A 260 -14.45 32.57 -14.74
C ASP A 260 -15.23 31.27 -14.45
N GLU A 261 -15.89 31.16 -13.35
CA GLU A 261 -17.34 31.35 -13.16
C GLU A 261 -18.24 30.59 -14.12
N SER A 262 -19.10 29.89 -13.46
CA SER A 262 -20.49 29.54 -13.76
C SER A 262 -20.78 28.12 -14.19
N ALA A 263 -21.50 27.53 -13.29
CA ALA A 263 -22.89 27.12 -13.40
C ALA A 263 -23.17 25.82 -14.18
N TRP A 264 -23.58 24.84 -13.48
CA TRP A 264 -24.92 24.20 -13.39
C TRP A 264 -24.86 23.03 -12.46
#